data_d14539b473a9fdf754e5f85389923bc4
#
_entry.id   d14539b473a9fdf754e5f85389923bc4
#
_cell.length_a   1.000
_cell.length_b   1.000
_cell.length_c   1.000
_cell.angle_alpha   90.00
_cell.angle_beta   90.00
_cell.angle_gamma   90.00
#
_symmetry.space_group_name_H-M   'P 1'
#
loop_
_entity.id
_entity.type
_entity.pdbx_description
1 polymer ?
#
loop_
_entity_poly.entity_id
_entity_poly.type
_entity_poly.pdbx_seq_one_letter_code
_entity_poly.pdbx_strand_id
1 'polypeptide(L)'
;MIRKTKSQPTPEQEVIQRPLLELRDALLRLHKVLIDSERAVYEKEVGPIHSPNHFFQLLTNDPWFAWLGPISQLIVAIDETLDGDEPITTQSVDAMMTQSVFLLIPAESGGDFGERYLAALQREPRVVLAHAQVAKRIGSGKRPV
;
A
#
# COMPACT_ATOMS: atom_id res chain seq x y z
N MET A 1 13.92 -9.37 31.76
CA MET A 1 14.63 -8.73 30.66
C MET A 1 13.87 -7.51 30.18
N ILE A 2 14.54 -6.42 30.07
CA ILE A 2 13.91 -5.18 29.66
C ILE A 2 13.81 -5.13 28.13
N ARG A 3 12.63 -4.89 27.67
CA ARG A 3 12.42 -4.75 26.25
C ARG A 3 13.03 -3.43 25.78
N LYS A 4 13.80 -3.51 24.73
CA LYS A 4 14.40 -2.32 24.16
C LYS A 4 13.34 -1.47 23.48
N THR A 5 13.24 -0.24 23.90
CA THR A 5 12.30 0.70 23.32
C THR A 5 13.01 1.54 22.28
N LYS A 6 12.37 1.71 21.13
CA LYS A 6 12.92 2.54 20.10
C LYS A 6 12.93 3.99 20.57
N SER A 7 14.06 4.65 20.39
CA SER A 7 14.19 6.06 20.75
C SER A 7 13.32 6.93 19.86
N GLN A 8 12.89 8.06 20.40
CA GLN A 8 12.19 9.04 19.58
C GLN A 8 13.09 9.51 18.45
N PRO A 9 12.55 9.71 17.26
CA PRO A 9 13.38 10.18 16.16
C PRO A 9 13.88 11.60 16.42
N THR A 10 15.07 11.88 15.94
CA THR A 10 15.60 13.24 15.99
C THR A 10 14.85 14.10 14.98
N PRO A 11 14.94 15.44 15.10
CA PRO A 11 14.31 16.31 14.09
C PRO A 11 14.77 16.01 12.67
N GLU A 12 16.02 15.66 12.49
CA GLU A 12 16.54 15.31 11.17
C GLU A 12 15.90 14.03 10.67
N GLN A 13 15.76 13.04 11.54
CA GLN A 13 15.11 11.78 11.17
C GLN A 13 13.65 11.97 10.86
N GLU A 14 12.98 12.86 11.59
CA GLU A 14 11.58 13.18 11.30
C GLU A 14 11.40 13.75 9.91
N VAL A 15 12.31 14.61 9.48
CA VAL A 15 12.26 15.18 8.13
C VAL A 15 12.47 14.11 7.09
N ILE A 16 13.44 13.21 7.32
CA ILE A 16 13.76 12.14 6.37
C ILE A 16 12.59 11.16 6.24
N GLN A 17 11.97 10.79 7.35
CA GLN A 17 10.94 9.74 7.33
C GLN A 17 9.56 10.24 6.96
N ARG A 18 9.31 11.55 7.02
CA ARG A 18 7.97 12.09 6.78
C ARG A 18 7.37 11.69 5.43
N PRO A 19 8.11 11.77 4.31
CA PRO A 19 7.54 11.33 3.03
C PRO A 19 7.12 9.86 3.07
N LEU A 20 7.84 9.03 3.79
CA LEU A 20 7.51 7.61 3.88
C LEU A 20 6.26 7.38 4.72
N LEU A 21 6.08 8.15 5.79
CA LEU A 21 4.85 8.10 6.60
C LEU A 21 3.65 8.52 5.76
N GLU A 22 3.80 9.57 4.97
CA GLU A 22 2.72 10.05 4.12
C GLU A 22 2.38 9.04 3.03
N LEU A 23 3.39 8.42 2.46
CA LEU A 23 3.17 7.36 1.48
C LEU A 23 2.44 6.17 2.09
N ARG A 24 2.85 5.76 3.30
CA ARG A 24 2.18 4.66 3.99
C ARG A 24 0.70 4.95 4.20
N ASP A 25 0.38 6.17 4.65
CA ASP A 25 -1.01 6.54 4.88
C ASP A 25 -1.82 6.51 3.58
N ALA A 26 -1.24 6.98 2.49
CA ALA A 26 -1.90 6.97 1.20
C ALA A 26 -2.10 5.53 0.69
N LEU A 27 -1.11 4.65 0.91
CA LEU A 27 -1.22 3.25 0.53
C LEU A 27 -2.27 2.52 1.35
N LEU A 28 -2.39 2.84 2.64
CA LEU A 28 -3.42 2.24 3.47
C LEU A 28 -4.82 2.60 2.98
N ARG A 29 -5.01 3.86 2.58
CA ARG A 29 -6.31 4.27 2.01
C ARG A 29 -6.59 3.57 0.69
N LEU A 30 -5.59 3.48 -0.17
CA LEU A 30 -5.73 2.77 -1.44
C LEU A 30 -6.09 1.31 -1.20
N HIS A 31 -5.40 0.66 -0.29
CA HIS A 31 -5.64 -0.73 0.05
C HIS A 31 -7.08 -0.93 0.52
N LYS A 32 -7.55 -0.04 1.40
CA LYS A 32 -8.92 -0.14 1.90
C LYS A 32 -9.95 0.01 0.80
N VAL A 33 -9.77 0.99 -0.07
CA VAL A 33 -10.70 1.23 -1.16
C VAL A 33 -10.70 0.06 -2.14
N LEU A 34 -9.54 -0.54 -2.40
CA LEU A 34 -9.44 -1.71 -3.25
C LEU A 34 -10.16 -2.90 -2.62
N ILE A 35 -9.97 -3.11 -1.32
CA ILE A 35 -10.68 -4.19 -0.62
C ILE A 35 -12.19 -3.99 -0.72
N ASP A 36 -12.66 -2.77 -0.46
CA ASP A 36 -14.09 -2.47 -0.54
C ASP A 36 -14.64 -2.69 -1.95
N SER A 37 -13.89 -2.28 -2.96
CA SER A 37 -14.29 -2.46 -4.36
C SER A 37 -14.36 -3.93 -4.74
N GLU A 38 -13.34 -4.71 -4.33
CA GLU A 38 -13.32 -6.16 -4.62
C GLU A 38 -14.41 -6.88 -3.88
N ARG A 39 -14.71 -6.46 -2.66
CA ARG A 39 -15.81 -7.04 -1.90
C ARG A 39 -17.13 -6.88 -2.63
N ALA A 40 -17.38 -5.68 -3.16
CA ALA A 40 -18.62 -5.42 -3.88
C ALA A 40 -18.74 -6.30 -5.12
N VAL A 41 -17.64 -6.48 -5.85
CA VAL A 41 -17.65 -7.34 -7.03
C VAL A 41 -17.88 -8.80 -6.64
N TYR A 42 -17.19 -9.24 -5.58
CA TYR A 42 -17.36 -10.61 -5.07
C TYR A 42 -18.82 -10.88 -4.70
N GLU A 43 -19.43 -9.97 -3.95
CA GLU A 43 -20.80 -10.16 -3.51
C GLU A 43 -21.78 -10.19 -4.68
N LYS A 44 -21.46 -9.46 -5.74
CA LYS A 44 -22.31 -9.46 -6.93
C LYS A 44 -22.16 -10.74 -7.74
N GLU A 45 -20.93 -11.25 -7.89
CA GLU A 45 -20.66 -12.34 -8.81
C GLU A 45 -20.62 -13.70 -8.15
N VAL A 46 -20.25 -13.79 -6.88
CA VAL A 46 -20.11 -15.05 -6.18
C VAL A 46 -21.23 -15.25 -5.17
N GLY A 47 -21.42 -14.29 -4.26
CA GLY A 47 -22.47 -14.40 -3.27
C GLY A 47 -22.21 -13.53 -2.05
N PRO A 48 -23.18 -13.52 -1.11
CA PRO A 48 -23.10 -12.63 0.03
C PRO A 48 -21.97 -13.02 0.98
N ILE A 49 -21.43 -12.01 1.63
CA ILE A 49 -20.44 -12.16 2.70
C ILE A 49 -21.19 -11.96 4.00
N HIS A 50 -21.21 -12.98 4.84
CA HIS A 50 -22.15 -13.08 5.96
C HIS A 50 -21.72 -12.36 7.22
N SER A 51 -20.42 -12.12 7.40
CA SER A 51 -19.93 -11.53 8.64
C SER A 51 -18.52 -10.95 8.43
N PRO A 52 -18.05 -10.10 9.35
CA PRO A 52 -16.66 -9.65 9.29
C PRO A 52 -15.65 -10.80 9.32
N ASN A 53 -15.94 -11.84 10.11
CA ASN A 53 -15.06 -13.00 10.18
C ASN A 53 -15.02 -13.75 8.85
N HIS A 54 -16.17 -13.91 8.21
CA HIS A 54 -16.24 -14.53 6.90
C HIS A 54 -15.40 -13.74 5.91
N PHE A 55 -15.53 -12.42 5.93
CA PHE A 55 -14.75 -11.57 5.04
C PHE A 55 -13.25 -11.70 5.31
N PHE A 56 -12.86 -11.74 6.57
CA PHE A 56 -11.46 -11.92 6.93
C PHE A 56 -10.91 -13.24 6.38
N GLN A 57 -11.70 -14.32 6.49
CA GLN A 57 -11.32 -15.61 5.94
C GLN A 57 -11.11 -15.53 4.42
N LEU A 58 -12.00 -14.84 3.73
CA LEU A 58 -11.87 -14.67 2.29
C LEU A 58 -10.61 -13.87 1.93
N LEU A 59 -10.37 -12.77 2.63
CA LEU A 59 -9.20 -11.93 2.36
C LEU A 59 -7.89 -12.69 2.53
N THR A 60 -7.85 -13.60 3.51
CA THR A 60 -6.60 -14.30 3.82
C THR A 60 -6.41 -15.58 3.03
N ASN A 61 -7.49 -16.22 2.58
CA ASN A 61 -7.39 -17.56 2.02
C ASN A 61 -7.95 -17.74 0.62
N ASP A 62 -8.86 -16.85 0.19
CA ASP A 62 -9.53 -17.06 -1.09
C ASP A 62 -8.70 -16.48 -2.25
N PRO A 63 -8.52 -17.25 -3.33
CA PRO A 63 -7.76 -16.76 -4.48
C PRO A 63 -8.31 -15.48 -5.10
N TRP A 64 -9.61 -15.22 -4.93
CA TRP A 64 -10.21 -13.98 -5.46
C TRP A 64 -9.49 -12.73 -4.97
N PHE A 65 -9.10 -12.73 -3.69
CA PHE A 65 -8.49 -11.57 -3.06
C PHE A 65 -6.96 -11.61 -3.05
N ALA A 66 -6.37 -12.71 -3.53
CA ALA A 66 -4.93 -12.91 -3.44
C ALA A 66 -4.13 -11.85 -4.19
N TRP A 67 -4.70 -11.28 -5.25
CA TRP A 67 -3.98 -10.29 -6.05
C TRP A 67 -3.70 -9.00 -5.28
N LEU A 68 -4.38 -8.77 -4.17
CA LEU A 68 -4.14 -7.59 -3.32
C LEU A 68 -2.88 -7.76 -2.46
N GLY A 69 -2.33 -8.96 -2.40
CA GLY A 69 -1.15 -9.26 -1.60
C GLY A 69 0.04 -8.34 -1.81
N PRO A 70 0.42 -8.03 -3.05
CA PRO A 70 1.57 -7.16 -3.27
C PRO A 70 1.46 -5.79 -2.60
N ILE A 71 0.26 -5.19 -2.55
CA ILE A 71 0.10 -3.93 -1.84
C ILE A 71 0.25 -4.12 -0.34
N SER A 72 -0.35 -5.18 0.20
CA SER A 72 -0.20 -5.51 1.62
C SER A 72 1.27 -5.69 1.99
N GLN A 73 2.00 -6.42 1.15
CA GLN A 73 3.41 -6.68 1.38
C GLN A 73 4.24 -5.40 1.33
N LEU A 74 3.89 -4.49 0.43
CA LEU A 74 4.56 -3.20 0.35
C LEU A 74 4.33 -2.38 1.61
N ILE A 75 3.10 -2.36 2.11
CA ILE A 75 2.78 -1.65 3.35
C ILE A 75 3.57 -2.23 4.52
N VAL A 76 3.64 -3.56 4.61
CA VAL A 76 4.41 -4.23 5.67
C VAL A 76 5.89 -3.85 5.55
N ALA A 77 6.44 -3.85 4.35
CA ALA A 77 7.85 -3.49 4.16
C ALA A 77 8.13 -2.06 4.60
N ILE A 78 7.20 -1.14 4.33
CA ILE A 78 7.33 0.24 4.78
C ILE A 78 7.26 0.31 6.31
N ASP A 79 6.30 -0.41 6.91
CA ASP A 79 6.19 -0.42 8.37
C ASP A 79 7.45 -0.98 9.02
N GLU A 80 8.02 -2.03 8.45
CA GLU A 80 9.26 -2.61 8.98
C GLU A 80 10.43 -1.64 8.87
N THR A 81 10.46 -0.87 7.79
CA THR A 81 11.49 0.16 7.64
C THR A 81 11.32 1.26 8.68
N LEU A 82 10.09 1.68 8.92
CA LEU A 82 9.80 2.74 9.89
C LEU A 82 10.03 2.31 11.34
N ASP A 83 9.70 1.05 11.65
CA ASP A 83 9.74 0.54 13.02
C ASP A 83 11.00 -0.23 13.34
N GLY A 84 11.89 -0.44 12.38
CA GLY A 84 13.11 -1.19 12.58
C GLY A 84 14.10 -0.48 13.49
N ASP A 85 15.12 -1.21 13.90
CA ASP A 85 16.15 -0.69 14.78
C ASP A 85 17.14 0.22 14.06
N GLU A 86 17.26 0.04 12.75
CA GLU A 86 18.21 0.83 11.98
C GLU A 86 17.64 2.21 11.67
N PRO A 87 18.50 3.24 11.65
CA PRO A 87 18.04 4.57 11.32
C PRO A 87 17.50 4.63 9.90
N ILE A 88 16.46 5.41 9.71
CA ILE A 88 15.89 5.61 8.39
C ILE A 88 16.78 6.59 7.64
N THR A 89 17.16 6.22 6.42
CA THR A 89 18.01 7.05 5.58
C THR A 89 17.24 7.50 4.35
N THR A 90 17.74 8.54 3.71
CA THR A 90 17.18 8.97 2.42
C THR A 90 17.16 7.82 1.43
N GLN A 91 18.21 6.98 1.46
CA GLN A 91 18.30 5.84 0.57
C GLN A 91 17.20 4.80 0.83
N SER A 92 16.90 4.53 2.11
CA SER A 92 15.83 3.58 2.41
C SER A 92 14.46 4.13 2.03
N VAL A 93 14.25 5.43 2.17
CA VAL A 93 13.02 6.07 1.72
C VAL A 93 12.90 5.98 0.20
N ASP A 94 13.96 6.31 -0.52
CA ASP A 94 13.95 6.24 -1.97
C ASP A 94 13.70 4.82 -2.48
N ALA A 95 14.24 3.82 -1.80
CA ALA A 95 14.01 2.42 -2.17
C ALA A 95 12.52 2.07 -2.07
N MET A 96 11.85 2.51 -1.01
CA MET A 96 10.42 2.25 -0.86
C MET A 96 9.60 3.02 -1.89
N MET A 97 9.99 4.25 -2.21
CA MET A 97 9.34 5.03 -3.27
C MET A 97 9.46 4.31 -4.61
N THR A 98 10.64 3.81 -4.93
CA THR A 98 10.88 3.10 -6.18
C THR A 98 10.04 1.82 -6.26
N GLN A 99 9.96 1.06 -5.18
CA GLN A 99 9.12 -0.14 -5.16
C GLN A 99 7.65 0.20 -5.37
N SER A 100 7.21 1.32 -4.81
CA SER A 100 5.82 1.76 -4.97
C SER A 100 5.53 2.14 -6.42
N VAL A 101 6.45 2.83 -7.07
CA VAL A 101 6.31 3.16 -8.50
C VAL A 101 6.21 1.89 -9.32
N PHE A 102 7.11 0.95 -9.08
CA PHE A 102 7.14 -0.31 -9.82
C PHE A 102 5.82 -1.06 -9.71
N LEU A 103 5.26 -1.09 -8.52
CA LEU A 103 4.04 -1.84 -8.29
C LEU A 103 2.81 -1.14 -8.86
N LEU A 104 2.71 0.18 -8.64
CA LEU A 104 1.44 0.88 -8.83
C LEU A 104 1.30 1.64 -10.13
N ILE A 105 2.39 1.80 -10.88
CA ILE A 105 2.29 2.39 -12.20
C ILE A 105 1.99 1.25 -13.18
N PRO A 106 0.78 1.22 -13.79
CA PRO A 106 0.36 0.06 -14.60
C PRO A 106 1.35 -0.32 -15.70
N ALA A 107 1.98 0.67 -16.32
CA ALA A 107 2.94 0.40 -17.39
C ALA A 107 4.18 -0.33 -16.89
N GLU A 108 4.49 -0.20 -15.61
CA GLU A 108 5.68 -0.80 -15.01
C GLU A 108 5.38 -2.18 -14.41
N SER A 109 4.20 -2.34 -13.80
CA SER A 109 3.91 -3.55 -13.05
C SER A 109 3.65 -4.76 -13.94
N GLY A 110 2.84 -4.62 -14.97
CA GLY A 110 2.51 -5.76 -15.83
C GLY A 110 1.91 -6.93 -15.05
N GLY A 111 1.70 -8.06 -15.76
CA GLY A 111 1.26 -9.30 -15.13
C GLY A 111 -0.13 -9.23 -14.52
N ASP A 112 -0.43 -10.22 -13.67
CA ASP A 112 -1.76 -10.36 -13.08
C ASP A 112 -2.14 -9.18 -12.20
N PHE A 113 -1.21 -8.73 -11.36
CA PHE A 113 -1.49 -7.58 -10.50
C PHE A 113 -1.81 -6.34 -11.32
N GLY A 114 -0.97 -6.06 -12.33
CA GLY A 114 -1.16 -4.86 -13.16
C GLY A 114 -2.50 -4.87 -13.87
N GLU A 115 -2.90 -6.01 -14.40
CA GLU A 115 -4.18 -6.13 -15.10
C GLU A 115 -5.36 -5.92 -14.16
N ARG A 116 -5.30 -6.52 -12.97
CA ARG A 116 -6.39 -6.40 -12.00
C ARG A 116 -6.46 -5.01 -11.40
N TYR A 117 -5.31 -4.40 -11.16
CA TYR A 117 -5.25 -3.05 -10.65
C TYR A 117 -5.82 -2.06 -11.66
N LEU A 118 -5.46 -2.22 -12.93
CA LEU A 118 -6.01 -1.38 -13.99
C LEU A 118 -7.52 -1.53 -14.09
N ALA A 119 -8.01 -2.77 -13.97
CA ALA A 119 -9.46 -3.01 -13.99
C ALA A 119 -10.15 -2.31 -12.84
N ALA A 120 -9.54 -2.31 -11.65
CA ALA A 120 -10.10 -1.61 -10.50
C ALA A 120 -10.14 -0.10 -10.73
N LEU A 121 -9.07 0.45 -11.31
CA LEU A 121 -9.02 1.87 -11.65
C LEU A 121 -10.14 2.25 -12.63
N GLN A 122 -10.41 1.38 -13.59
CA GLN A 122 -11.45 1.64 -14.60
C GLN A 122 -12.86 1.49 -14.05
N ARG A 123 -13.01 0.69 -13.01
CA ARG A 123 -14.32 0.35 -12.46
C ARG A 123 -14.77 1.28 -11.33
N GLU A 124 -13.83 1.73 -10.49
CA GLU A 124 -14.18 2.38 -9.25
C GLU A 124 -13.51 3.75 -9.12
N PRO A 125 -14.30 4.85 -9.20
CA PRO A 125 -13.71 6.20 -9.09
C PRO A 125 -12.93 6.44 -7.80
N ARG A 126 -13.33 5.83 -6.67
CA ARG A 126 -12.60 6.02 -5.41
C ARG A 126 -11.19 5.44 -5.49
N VAL A 127 -11.01 4.37 -6.28
CA VAL A 127 -9.67 3.81 -6.51
C VAL A 127 -8.82 4.82 -7.27
N VAL A 128 -9.40 5.48 -8.27
CA VAL A 128 -8.68 6.51 -9.03
C VAL A 128 -8.21 7.63 -8.12
N LEU A 129 -9.10 8.10 -7.23
CA LEU A 129 -8.74 9.18 -6.30
C LEU A 129 -7.64 8.74 -5.32
N ALA A 130 -7.75 7.53 -4.79
CA ALA A 130 -6.75 7.02 -3.86
C ALA A 130 -5.41 6.79 -4.57
N HIS A 131 -5.45 6.30 -5.81
CA HIS A 131 -4.25 6.14 -6.62
C HIS A 131 -3.57 7.49 -6.86
N ALA A 132 -4.35 8.52 -7.16
CA ALA A 132 -3.80 9.85 -7.38
C ALA A 132 -3.08 10.37 -6.14
N GLN A 133 -3.61 10.08 -4.94
CA GLN A 133 -2.95 10.49 -3.71
C GLN A 133 -1.61 9.77 -3.52
N VAL A 134 -1.57 8.48 -3.83
CA VAL A 134 -0.30 7.74 -3.76
C VAL A 134 0.70 8.30 -4.78
N ALA A 135 0.25 8.53 -6.00
CA ALA A 135 1.12 9.08 -7.05
C ALA A 135 1.69 10.44 -6.65
N LYS A 136 0.89 11.25 -5.99
CA LYS A 136 1.32 12.56 -5.52
C LYS A 136 2.41 12.42 -4.44
N ARG A 137 2.28 11.45 -3.54
CA ARG A 137 3.29 11.23 -2.50
C ARG A 137 4.59 10.71 -3.10
N ILE A 138 4.51 9.82 -4.06
CA ILE A 138 5.70 9.35 -4.77
C ILE A 138 6.37 10.52 -5.50
N GLY A 139 5.57 11.33 -6.19
CA GLY A 139 6.08 12.47 -6.93
C GLY A 139 6.76 13.50 -6.05
N SER A 140 6.27 13.71 -4.82
CA SER A 140 6.90 14.67 -3.92
C SER A 140 8.21 14.15 -3.34
N GLY A 141 8.40 12.83 -3.32
CA GLY A 141 9.67 12.24 -2.91
C GLY A 141 10.71 12.24 -4.00
N LYS A 142 10.30 12.37 -5.25
CA LYS A 142 11.19 12.42 -6.40
C LYS A 142 11.24 13.82 -6.94
N ARG A 143 12.42 14.39 -6.92
CA ARG A 143 12.60 15.74 -7.44
C ARG A 143 12.72 15.71 -8.95
N PRO A 144 11.85 16.42 -9.67
CA PRO A 144 12.07 16.58 -11.10
C PRO A 144 13.33 17.38 -11.32
N VAL A 145 14.03 17.05 -12.32
CA VAL A 145 15.27 17.75 -12.65
C VAL A 145 14.97 18.99 -13.44
#